data_a9e9178b854f4f40e132f6ad8fa3ad19
#
_entry.id   a9e9178b854f4f40e132f6ad8fa3ad19
#
_cell.length_a   1.000
_cell.length_b   1.000
_cell.length_c   1.000
_cell.angle_alpha   90.00
_cell.angle_beta   90.00
_cell.angle_gamma   90.00
#
_symmetry.space_group_name_H-M   'P 1'
#
loop_
_entity.id
_entity.type
_entity.pdbx_description
1 polymer ?
#
loop_
_entity_poly.entity_id
_entity_poly.type
_entity_poly.pdbx_seq_one_letter_code
_entity_poly.pdbx_strand_id
1 'polypeptide(L)'
;MIRNFREHVDEIVVTDDCSGDGTATLARELGATVHSRPFRGYGDALRQGMEAASGDILVLVEADATFRAKDLGKLLEYLKDADMVIGTRTTRQMIEQGANMEGWLRWGNVAVAKLIEALWWGSEPRFTDVGCTYRAIWRDAYVKIRDYLTRDDAAFSPEMMIEMLRVEGRVIELPVRSYRRRRGVFKYSASRCKSLWTGFRILGVILRKRLNLS
;
A
#
# COMPACT_ATOMS: atom_id res chain seq x y z
N MET A 1 15.26 -5.23 5.46
CA MET A 1 14.21 -5.32 4.47
C MET A 1 14.74 -5.94 3.17
N ILE A 2 15.61 -5.28 2.42
CA ILE A 2 16.16 -5.77 1.13
C ILE A 2 16.63 -7.21 1.22
N ARG A 3 17.50 -7.57 2.17
CA ARG A 3 17.98 -8.96 2.37
C ARG A 3 16.85 -9.98 2.56
N ASN A 4 15.74 -9.58 3.13
CA ASN A 4 14.60 -10.48 3.41
C ASN A 4 13.79 -10.76 2.14
N PHE A 5 13.75 -9.83 1.17
CA PHE A 5 13.03 -10.00 -0.08
C PHE A 5 13.91 -10.51 -1.24
N ARG A 6 15.24 -10.31 -1.16
CA ARG A 6 16.16 -10.55 -2.27
C ARG A 6 16.07 -11.95 -2.89
N GLU A 7 15.83 -12.98 -2.08
CA GLU A 7 15.73 -14.37 -2.53
C GLU A 7 14.35 -14.73 -3.13
N HIS A 8 13.42 -13.78 -3.10
CA HIS A 8 12.02 -14.03 -3.47
C HIS A 8 11.53 -13.16 -4.63
N VAL A 9 12.36 -12.24 -5.14
CA VAL A 9 12.01 -11.29 -6.20
C VAL A 9 13.20 -11.11 -7.16
N ASP A 10 12.90 -10.84 -8.42
CA ASP A 10 13.92 -10.65 -9.47
C ASP A 10 14.55 -9.26 -9.37
N GLU A 11 13.77 -8.26 -8.95
CA GLU A 11 14.17 -6.85 -8.87
C GLU A 11 13.71 -6.22 -7.55
N ILE A 12 14.52 -5.31 -7.02
CA ILE A 12 14.15 -4.45 -5.90
C ILE A 12 14.41 -2.99 -6.30
N VAL A 13 13.35 -2.21 -6.37
CA VAL A 13 13.40 -0.77 -6.59
C VAL A 13 13.13 -0.06 -5.27
N VAL A 14 14.01 0.86 -4.89
CA VAL A 14 13.87 1.68 -3.67
C VAL A 14 13.69 3.14 -4.07
N THR A 15 12.61 3.74 -3.62
CA THR A 15 12.39 5.19 -3.71
C THR A 15 12.77 5.83 -2.38
N ASP A 16 13.78 6.70 -2.40
CA ASP A 16 14.33 7.38 -1.23
C ASP A 16 14.10 8.90 -1.33
N ASP A 17 13.38 9.45 -0.37
CA ASP A 17 13.02 10.88 -0.30
C ASP A 17 14.20 11.73 0.22
N CYS A 18 15.36 11.59 -0.42
CA CYS A 18 16.60 12.26 -0.05
C CYS A 18 16.97 12.10 1.43
N SER A 19 16.79 10.89 1.98
CA SER A 19 17.14 10.63 3.37
C SER A 19 18.64 10.75 3.59
N GLY A 20 19.07 11.68 4.44
CA GLY A 20 20.48 11.92 4.75
C GLY A 20 21.11 10.88 5.69
N ASP A 21 20.43 9.76 5.94
CA ASP A 21 20.83 8.73 6.93
C ASP A 21 21.59 7.54 6.32
N GLY A 22 22.02 7.63 5.07
CA GLY A 22 22.75 6.57 4.36
C GLY A 22 21.87 5.45 3.81
N THR A 23 20.53 5.56 3.90
CA THR A 23 19.59 4.53 3.40
C THR A 23 19.81 4.24 1.92
N ALA A 24 19.94 5.27 1.07
CA ALA A 24 20.16 5.11 -0.37
C ALA A 24 21.47 4.36 -0.69
N THR A 25 22.56 4.70 -0.01
CA THR A 25 23.86 4.04 -0.18
C THR A 25 23.79 2.58 0.20
N LEU A 26 23.26 2.27 1.39
CA LEU A 26 23.10 0.90 1.85
C LEU A 26 22.18 0.08 0.92
N ALA A 27 21.14 0.68 0.37
CA ALA A 27 20.25 -0.01 -0.56
C ALA A 27 20.97 -0.41 -1.85
N ARG A 28 21.81 0.48 -2.41
CA ARG A 28 22.66 0.17 -3.59
C ARG A 28 23.68 -0.92 -3.30
N GLU A 29 24.35 -0.87 -2.16
CA GLU A 29 25.31 -1.91 -1.72
C GLU A 29 24.63 -3.28 -1.60
N LEU A 30 23.36 -3.31 -1.25
CA LEU A 30 22.55 -4.53 -1.19
C LEU A 30 21.96 -4.92 -2.57
N GLY A 31 22.34 -4.25 -3.64
CA GLY A 31 21.95 -4.56 -5.01
C GLY A 31 20.54 -4.12 -5.41
N ALA A 32 19.97 -3.11 -4.74
CA ALA A 32 18.72 -2.51 -5.17
C ALA A 32 18.96 -1.36 -6.17
N THR A 33 18.06 -1.18 -7.11
CA THR A 33 17.97 0.04 -7.92
C THR A 33 17.38 1.16 -7.06
N VAL A 34 18.08 2.29 -6.93
CA VAL A 34 17.67 3.37 -6.03
C VAL A 34 17.38 4.65 -6.80
N HIS A 35 16.14 5.12 -6.68
CA HIS A 35 15.71 6.43 -7.10
C HIS A 35 15.65 7.36 -5.89
N SER A 36 16.67 8.23 -5.76
CA SER A 36 16.78 9.20 -4.66
C SER A 36 16.55 10.60 -5.20
N ARG A 37 15.42 11.20 -4.82
CA ARG A 37 15.02 12.57 -5.14
C ARG A 37 13.92 13.03 -4.19
N PRO A 38 13.65 14.34 -4.07
CA PRO A 38 12.48 14.81 -3.34
C PRO A 38 11.20 14.28 -4.02
N PHE A 39 10.36 13.59 -3.25
CA PHE A 39 9.03 13.16 -3.66
C PHE A 39 7.98 14.09 -3.06
N ARG A 40 6.85 14.24 -3.75
CA ARG A 40 5.71 15.03 -3.25
C ARG A 40 4.98 14.34 -2.09
N GLY A 41 5.34 13.09 -1.81
CA GLY A 41 4.79 12.32 -0.70
C GLY A 41 4.79 10.82 -0.97
N TYR A 42 4.10 10.09 -0.10
CA TYR A 42 4.02 8.62 -0.11
C TYR A 42 3.50 8.05 -1.45
N GLY A 43 2.42 8.61 -1.98
CA GLY A 43 1.82 8.13 -3.23
C GLY A 43 2.71 8.40 -4.44
N ASP A 44 3.36 9.57 -4.50
CA ASP A 44 4.32 9.89 -5.57
C ASP A 44 5.51 8.94 -5.54
N ALA A 45 6.07 8.66 -4.38
CA ALA A 45 7.16 7.70 -4.22
C ALA A 45 6.77 6.30 -4.73
N LEU A 46 5.58 5.81 -4.39
CA LEU A 46 5.09 4.52 -4.86
C LEU A 46 4.87 4.49 -6.38
N ARG A 47 4.23 5.53 -6.96
CA ARG A 47 4.07 5.61 -8.43
C ARG A 47 5.41 5.55 -9.14
N GLN A 48 6.37 6.37 -8.70
CA GLN A 48 7.70 6.40 -9.31
C GLN A 48 8.43 5.06 -9.17
N GLY A 49 8.26 4.36 -8.05
CA GLY A 49 8.79 3.00 -7.88
C GLY A 49 8.17 2.00 -8.85
N MET A 50 6.86 2.05 -9.04
CA MET A 50 6.15 1.18 -9.97
C MET A 50 6.52 1.45 -11.44
N GLU A 51 6.69 2.73 -11.82
CA GLU A 51 7.13 3.12 -13.17
C GLU A 51 8.57 2.70 -13.45
N ALA A 52 9.43 2.73 -12.45
CA ALA A 52 10.84 2.37 -12.58
C ALA A 52 11.09 0.86 -12.56
N ALA A 53 10.18 0.07 -12.01
CA ALA A 53 10.28 -1.38 -11.97
C ALA A 53 10.07 -1.99 -13.36
N SER A 54 10.71 -3.13 -13.65
CA SER A 54 10.65 -3.83 -14.95
C SER A 54 9.83 -5.13 -14.93
N GLY A 55 9.58 -5.72 -13.76
CA GLY A 55 8.88 -6.99 -13.61
C GLY A 55 7.41 -6.96 -13.99
N ASP A 56 6.82 -8.11 -14.32
CA ASP A 56 5.41 -8.26 -14.70
C ASP A 56 4.46 -8.16 -13.49
N ILE A 57 4.97 -8.44 -12.30
CA ILE A 57 4.26 -8.31 -11.02
C ILE A 57 4.95 -7.23 -10.20
N LEU A 58 4.18 -6.24 -9.77
CA LEU A 58 4.64 -5.15 -8.91
C LEU A 58 4.21 -5.43 -7.48
N VAL A 59 5.18 -5.51 -6.57
CA VAL A 59 4.94 -5.71 -5.13
C VAL A 59 5.32 -4.45 -4.38
N LEU A 60 4.35 -3.83 -3.72
CA LEU A 60 4.53 -2.61 -2.95
C LEU A 60 4.70 -2.96 -1.47
N VAL A 61 5.73 -2.39 -0.85
CA VAL A 61 6.00 -2.61 0.58
C VAL A 61 6.77 -1.43 1.18
N GLU A 62 6.47 -1.07 2.42
CA GLU A 62 7.22 -0.03 3.15
C GLU A 62 8.56 -0.58 3.67
N ALA A 63 9.62 0.25 3.61
CA ALA A 63 10.98 -0.14 4.04
C ALA A 63 11.20 -0.13 5.57
N ASP A 64 10.14 -0.04 6.38
CA ASP A 64 10.16 0.10 7.84
C ASP A 64 10.20 -1.22 8.63
N ALA A 65 10.29 -2.34 7.92
CA ALA A 65 10.27 -3.70 8.45
C ALA A 65 8.93 -4.14 9.08
N THR A 66 7.84 -3.42 8.80
CA THR A 66 6.48 -3.80 9.21
C THR A 66 6.02 -5.08 8.51
N PHE A 67 6.52 -5.33 7.29
CA PHE A 67 6.23 -6.53 6.50
C PHE A 67 7.49 -7.35 6.20
N ARG A 68 7.30 -8.63 5.90
CA ARG A 68 8.38 -9.56 5.54
C ARG A 68 8.01 -10.39 4.33
N ALA A 69 9.01 -10.92 3.64
CA ALA A 69 8.83 -11.78 2.46
C ALA A 69 8.03 -13.07 2.76
N LYS A 70 7.95 -13.48 4.03
CA LYS A 70 7.19 -14.67 4.44
C LYS A 70 5.74 -14.70 3.92
N ASP A 71 5.11 -13.53 3.80
CA ASP A 71 3.73 -13.43 3.31
C ASP A 71 3.65 -13.19 1.80
N LEU A 72 4.80 -12.97 1.12
CA LEU A 72 4.84 -12.72 -0.34
C LEU A 72 4.23 -13.87 -1.13
N GLY A 73 4.58 -15.12 -0.79
CA GLY A 73 4.04 -16.29 -1.48
C GLY A 73 2.52 -16.37 -1.45
N LYS A 74 1.88 -15.88 -0.37
CA LYS A 74 0.41 -15.81 -0.31
C LYS A 74 -0.13 -14.77 -1.29
N LEU A 75 0.48 -13.57 -1.36
CA LEU A 75 0.03 -12.54 -2.31
C LEU A 75 0.16 -13.05 -3.75
N LEU A 76 1.28 -13.67 -4.08
CA LEU A 76 1.54 -14.20 -5.43
C LEU A 76 0.59 -15.35 -5.78
N GLU A 77 0.26 -16.23 -4.83
CA GLU A 77 -0.68 -17.32 -5.08
C GLU A 77 -2.08 -16.81 -5.39
N TYR A 78 -2.59 -15.89 -4.59
CA TYR A 78 -3.92 -15.30 -4.83
C TYR A 78 -3.95 -14.35 -6.05
N LEU A 79 -2.78 -13.81 -6.46
CA LEU A 79 -2.70 -12.97 -7.65
C LEU A 79 -2.94 -13.74 -8.96
N LYS A 80 -2.82 -15.07 -8.95
CA LYS A 80 -3.19 -15.92 -10.11
C LYS A 80 -4.67 -15.80 -10.46
N ASP A 81 -5.52 -15.52 -9.46
CA ASP A 81 -6.97 -15.41 -9.61
C ASP A 81 -7.48 -13.96 -9.56
N ALA A 82 -6.58 -12.97 -9.43
CA ALA A 82 -6.92 -11.56 -9.26
C ALA A 82 -6.03 -10.64 -10.10
N ASP A 83 -6.46 -9.41 -10.30
CA ASP A 83 -5.67 -8.35 -10.93
C ASP A 83 -4.81 -7.61 -9.89
N MET A 84 -5.30 -7.55 -8.63
CA MET A 84 -4.58 -7.00 -7.50
C MET A 84 -4.90 -7.77 -6.21
N VAL A 85 -3.88 -7.99 -5.38
CA VAL A 85 -4.03 -8.59 -4.05
C VAL A 85 -3.51 -7.62 -3.01
N ILE A 86 -4.28 -7.43 -1.93
CA ILE A 86 -3.99 -6.49 -0.85
C ILE A 86 -3.84 -7.27 0.46
N GLY A 87 -2.80 -6.94 1.22
CA GLY A 87 -2.68 -7.43 2.59
C GLY A 87 -3.65 -6.70 3.52
N THR A 88 -4.20 -7.40 4.53
CA THR A 88 -4.90 -6.75 5.63
C THR A 88 -4.18 -6.95 6.96
N ARG A 89 -4.14 -5.88 7.77
CA ARG A 89 -3.62 -5.86 9.13
C ARG A 89 -4.74 -5.84 10.17
N THR A 90 -5.96 -6.18 9.80
CA THR A 90 -7.11 -6.14 10.72
C THR A 90 -7.31 -7.46 11.48
N THR A 91 -6.68 -8.55 11.03
CA THR A 91 -6.71 -9.86 11.70
C THR A 91 -5.86 -9.84 12.96
N ARG A 92 -6.50 -9.75 14.13
CA ARG A 92 -5.84 -9.54 15.44
C ARG A 92 -4.71 -10.55 15.72
N GLN A 93 -4.89 -11.81 15.34
CA GLN A 93 -3.93 -12.90 15.57
C GLN A 93 -2.63 -12.75 14.76
N MET A 94 -2.61 -11.88 13.76
CA MET A 94 -1.47 -11.62 12.90
C MET A 94 -0.80 -10.26 13.17
N ILE A 95 -1.27 -9.54 14.20
CA ILE A 95 -0.70 -8.26 14.61
C ILE A 95 0.26 -8.49 15.77
N GLU A 96 1.53 -8.13 15.61
CA GLU A 96 2.52 -8.16 16.70
C GLU A 96 2.20 -7.06 17.73
N GLN A 97 2.41 -7.33 19.01
CA GLN A 97 2.22 -6.33 20.08
C GLN A 97 3.05 -5.08 19.80
N GLY A 98 2.42 -3.91 19.84
CA GLY A 98 3.03 -2.62 19.53
C GLY A 98 3.17 -2.31 18.04
N ALA A 99 2.56 -3.10 17.14
CA ALA A 99 2.35 -2.70 15.76
C ALA A 99 1.23 -1.66 15.65
N ASN A 100 1.32 -0.75 14.65
CA ASN A 100 0.44 0.44 14.52
C ASN A 100 -1.01 0.18 14.10
N MET A 101 -1.57 -1.00 14.36
CA MET A 101 -2.95 -1.37 14.00
C MET A 101 -3.80 -1.77 15.20
N GLU A 102 -3.54 -1.17 16.37
CA GLU A 102 -4.32 -1.39 17.58
C GLU A 102 -5.46 -0.36 17.74
N GLY A 103 -6.52 -0.78 18.40
CA GLY A 103 -7.60 0.09 18.85
C GLY A 103 -8.38 0.77 17.72
N TRP A 104 -8.59 2.07 17.85
CA TRP A 104 -9.45 2.87 16.99
C TRP A 104 -8.99 3.01 15.54
N LEU A 105 -7.66 2.93 15.28
CA LEU A 105 -7.13 2.97 13.92
C LEU A 105 -7.60 1.78 13.09
N ARG A 106 -7.64 0.59 13.69
CA ARG A 106 -8.16 -0.62 13.05
C ARG A 106 -9.64 -0.45 12.69
N TRP A 107 -10.44 0.01 13.63
CA TRP A 107 -11.87 0.25 13.38
C TRP A 107 -12.12 1.34 12.37
N GLY A 108 -11.32 2.41 12.37
CA GLY A 108 -11.35 3.45 11.35
C GLY A 108 -11.09 2.90 9.95
N ASN A 109 -10.06 2.06 9.78
CA ASN A 109 -9.77 1.39 8.50
C ASN A 109 -10.93 0.50 8.04
N VAL A 110 -11.48 -0.31 8.96
CA VAL A 110 -12.65 -1.17 8.66
C VAL A 110 -13.86 -0.33 8.23
N ALA A 111 -14.16 0.76 8.94
CA ALA A 111 -15.29 1.62 8.59
C ALA A 111 -15.15 2.23 7.18
N VAL A 112 -13.96 2.73 6.84
CA VAL A 112 -13.67 3.25 5.49
C VAL A 112 -13.74 2.16 4.44
N ALA A 113 -13.24 0.96 4.73
CA ALA A 113 -13.33 -0.19 3.84
C ALA A 113 -14.79 -0.58 3.56
N LYS A 114 -15.64 -0.62 4.59
CA LYS A 114 -17.09 -0.89 4.44
C LYS A 114 -17.83 0.21 3.67
N LEU A 115 -17.38 1.45 3.76
CA LEU A 115 -17.92 2.52 2.93
C LEU A 115 -17.58 2.29 1.44
N ILE A 116 -16.35 1.89 1.11
CA ILE A 116 -15.98 1.54 -0.27
C ILE A 116 -16.84 0.37 -0.75
N GLU A 117 -16.99 -0.70 0.03
CA GLU A 117 -17.87 -1.83 -0.32
C GLU A 117 -19.31 -1.37 -0.62
N ALA A 118 -19.87 -0.51 0.22
CA ALA A 118 -21.23 -0.01 0.03
C ALA A 118 -21.37 0.84 -1.24
N LEU A 119 -20.38 1.69 -1.54
CA LEU A 119 -20.40 2.58 -2.70
C LEU A 119 -20.12 1.84 -4.02
N TRP A 120 -19.37 0.75 -4.00
CA TRP A 120 -19.07 -0.11 -5.17
C TRP A 120 -19.69 -1.50 -5.01
N TRP A 121 -20.89 -1.57 -4.44
CA TRP A 121 -21.60 -2.83 -4.17
C TRP A 121 -21.68 -3.77 -5.39
N GLY A 122 -21.84 -3.24 -6.60
CA GLY A 122 -21.93 -4.02 -7.83
C GLY A 122 -20.65 -4.81 -8.18
N SER A 123 -19.48 -4.38 -7.66
CA SER A 123 -18.21 -5.10 -7.83
C SER A 123 -17.95 -6.12 -6.71
N GLU A 124 -18.87 -6.26 -5.75
CA GLU A 124 -18.81 -7.17 -4.59
C GLU A 124 -17.47 -7.22 -3.85
N PRO A 125 -16.78 -6.08 -3.61
CA PRO A 125 -15.50 -6.11 -2.92
C PRO A 125 -15.66 -6.59 -1.47
N ARG A 126 -14.59 -7.13 -0.90
CA ARG A 126 -14.54 -7.55 0.51
C ARG A 126 -13.27 -7.00 1.14
N PHE A 127 -13.39 -5.84 1.81
CA PHE A 127 -12.26 -5.10 2.35
C PHE A 127 -12.39 -4.85 3.85
N THR A 128 -11.25 -4.83 4.53
CA THR A 128 -11.14 -4.48 5.95
C THR A 128 -10.00 -3.50 6.24
N ASP A 129 -9.04 -3.33 5.33
CA ASP A 129 -7.88 -2.44 5.51
C ASP A 129 -7.57 -1.64 4.25
N VAL A 130 -7.94 -0.37 4.23
CA VAL A 130 -7.68 0.53 3.10
C VAL A 130 -6.26 1.08 3.07
N GLY A 131 -5.52 0.99 4.18
CA GLY A 131 -4.21 1.62 4.35
C GLY A 131 -3.02 0.66 4.26
N CYS A 132 -3.24 -0.62 3.96
CA CYS A 132 -2.13 -1.57 3.85
C CYS A 132 -1.34 -1.33 2.57
N THR A 133 -0.04 -1.06 2.71
CA THR A 133 0.87 -0.90 1.57
C THR A 133 1.28 -2.22 0.96
N TYR A 134 1.32 -3.31 1.75
CA TYR A 134 1.74 -4.61 1.25
C TYR A 134 0.70 -5.18 0.30
N ARG A 135 0.95 -5.02 -1.00
CA ARG A 135 0.05 -5.44 -2.08
C ARG A 135 0.85 -5.89 -3.29
N ALA A 136 0.25 -6.75 -4.09
CA ALA A 136 0.77 -7.20 -5.37
C ALA A 136 -0.24 -6.87 -6.48
N ILE A 137 0.23 -6.43 -7.63
CA ILE A 137 -0.59 -6.09 -8.79
C ILE A 137 0.12 -6.51 -10.06
N TRP A 138 -0.61 -7.03 -11.03
CA TRP A 138 -0.09 -7.22 -12.37
C TRP A 138 0.25 -5.88 -13.02
N ARG A 139 1.36 -5.82 -13.76
CA ARG A 139 1.76 -4.61 -14.49
C ARG A 139 0.66 -4.13 -15.44
N ASP A 140 0.04 -5.03 -16.17
CA ASP A 140 -1.04 -4.69 -17.09
C ASP A 140 -2.26 -4.10 -16.38
N ALA A 141 -2.56 -4.58 -15.19
CA ALA A 141 -3.61 -4.01 -14.35
C ALA A 141 -3.23 -2.62 -13.81
N TYR A 142 -1.96 -2.43 -13.40
CA TYR A 142 -1.44 -1.12 -13.01
C TYR A 142 -1.53 -0.11 -14.16
N VAL A 143 -1.15 -0.50 -15.37
CA VAL A 143 -1.21 0.38 -16.58
C VAL A 143 -2.64 0.88 -16.82
N LYS A 144 -3.68 0.09 -16.56
CA LYS A 144 -5.07 0.51 -16.71
C LYS A 144 -5.48 1.62 -15.74
N ILE A 145 -4.85 1.70 -14.57
CA ILE A 145 -5.25 2.64 -13.50
C ILE A 145 -4.27 3.78 -13.26
N ARG A 146 -3.02 3.68 -13.72
CA ARG A 146 -1.93 4.61 -13.37
C ARG A 146 -2.25 6.08 -13.62
N ASP A 147 -2.92 6.39 -14.73
CA ASP A 147 -3.24 7.76 -15.14
C ASP A 147 -4.34 8.40 -14.25
N TYR A 148 -5.06 7.58 -13.50
CA TYR A 148 -6.10 7.99 -12.55
C TYR A 148 -5.60 8.08 -11.10
N LEU A 149 -4.34 7.66 -10.83
CA LEU A 149 -3.72 7.74 -9.51
C LEU A 149 -3.12 9.13 -9.30
N THR A 150 -3.85 9.99 -8.63
CA THR A 150 -3.52 11.42 -8.49
C THR A 150 -3.03 11.81 -7.09
N ARG A 151 -3.23 10.93 -6.09
CA ARG A 151 -2.91 11.26 -4.70
C ARG A 151 -1.44 11.02 -4.39
N ASP A 152 -0.83 11.99 -3.70
CA ASP A 152 0.57 11.92 -3.25
C ASP A 152 0.68 11.54 -1.77
N ASP A 153 -0.43 11.49 -1.04
CA ASP A 153 -0.49 11.24 0.40
C ASP A 153 -1.04 9.83 0.76
N ALA A 154 -1.44 9.64 2.00
CA ALA A 154 -2.00 8.36 2.50
C ALA A 154 -3.29 7.93 1.79
N ALA A 155 -3.99 8.86 1.11
CA ALA A 155 -5.18 8.53 0.33
C ALA A 155 -4.85 7.78 -0.98
N PHE A 156 -3.59 7.70 -1.38
CA PHE A 156 -3.14 6.89 -2.51
C PHE A 156 -3.55 5.41 -2.36
N SER A 157 -3.43 4.85 -1.16
CA SER A 157 -3.77 3.45 -0.92
C SER A 157 -5.23 3.11 -1.20
N PRO A 158 -6.24 3.82 -0.63
CA PRO A 158 -7.64 3.62 -1.00
C PRO A 158 -7.95 4.09 -2.44
N GLU A 159 -7.27 5.12 -2.97
CA GLU A 159 -7.44 5.52 -4.38
C GLU A 159 -7.11 4.36 -5.33
N MET A 160 -5.99 3.68 -5.12
CA MET A 160 -5.59 2.54 -5.94
C MET A 160 -6.63 1.40 -5.90
N MET A 161 -7.24 1.13 -4.73
CA MET A 161 -8.32 0.15 -4.61
C MET A 161 -9.55 0.56 -5.43
N ILE A 162 -9.95 1.82 -5.31
CA ILE A 162 -11.13 2.36 -6.00
C ILE A 162 -10.93 2.34 -7.52
N GLU A 163 -9.75 2.75 -8.01
CA GLU A 163 -9.49 2.73 -9.46
C GLU A 163 -9.49 1.32 -10.02
N MET A 164 -9.01 0.32 -9.26
CA MET A 164 -9.16 -1.08 -9.68
C MET A 164 -10.63 -1.51 -9.79
N LEU A 165 -11.48 -1.13 -8.83
CA LEU A 165 -12.92 -1.42 -8.91
C LEU A 165 -13.59 -0.69 -10.09
N ARG A 166 -13.15 0.53 -10.43
CA ARG A 166 -13.70 1.33 -11.54
C ARG A 166 -13.38 0.73 -12.93
N VAL A 167 -12.26 0.04 -13.05
CA VAL A 167 -11.88 -0.70 -14.27
C VAL A 167 -12.34 -2.17 -14.22
N GLU A 168 -13.25 -2.50 -13.30
CA GLU A 168 -13.80 -3.85 -13.11
C GLU A 168 -12.71 -4.90 -12.81
N GLY A 169 -11.58 -4.47 -12.23
CA GLY A 169 -10.49 -5.34 -11.85
C GLY A 169 -10.84 -6.17 -10.60
N ARG A 170 -10.39 -7.41 -10.59
CA ARG A 170 -10.59 -8.33 -9.46
C ARG A 170 -9.59 -8.02 -8.35
N VAL A 171 -10.09 -7.67 -7.16
CA VAL A 171 -9.27 -7.35 -5.99
C VAL A 171 -9.56 -8.32 -4.87
N ILE A 172 -8.53 -9.02 -4.38
CA ILE A 172 -8.61 -9.93 -3.24
C ILE A 172 -7.86 -9.33 -2.05
N GLU A 173 -8.46 -9.36 -0.88
CA GLU A 173 -7.81 -8.99 0.38
C GLU A 173 -7.48 -10.27 1.18
N LEU A 174 -6.25 -10.35 1.69
CA LEU A 174 -5.82 -11.47 2.50
C LEU A 174 -5.04 -11.05 3.76
N PRO A 175 -5.09 -11.81 4.85
CA PRO A 175 -4.40 -11.44 6.09
C PRO A 175 -2.88 -11.62 5.96
N VAL A 176 -2.16 -10.56 6.28
CA VAL A 176 -0.70 -10.53 6.36
C VAL A 176 -0.24 -10.25 7.78
N ARG A 177 0.94 -10.75 8.16
CA ARG A 177 1.50 -10.48 9.47
C ARG A 177 2.08 -9.07 9.52
N SER A 178 1.61 -8.26 10.47
CA SER A 178 2.13 -6.93 10.76
C SER A 178 3.08 -7.00 11.95
N TYR A 179 4.32 -6.57 11.74
CA TYR A 179 5.37 -6.52 12.75
C TYR A 179 5.52 -5.11 13.32
N ARG A 180 6.10 -5.01 14.51
CA ARG A 180 6.45 -3.71 15.09
C ARG A 180 7.48 -3.00 14.20
N ARG A 181 7.24 -1.73 13.89
CA ARG A 181 8.18 -0.87 13.17
C ARG A 181 9.51 -0.78 13.91
N ARG A 182 10.62 -0.99 13.21
CA ARG A 182 11.96 -0.96 13.84
C ARG A 182 12.52 0.45 13.97
N ARG A 183 12.21 1.37 13.05
CA ARG A 183 12.67 2.77 13.04
C ARG A 183 11.59 3.70 12.52
N GLY A 184 11.66 4.97 12.94
CA GLY A 184 10.75 6.04 12.50
C GLY A 184 9.41 6.06 13.24
N VAL A 185 8.73 7.22 13.15
CA VAL A 185 7.38 7.43 13.69
C VAL A 185 6.40 7.45 12.53
N PHE A 186 5.24 6.86 12.69
CA PHE A 186 4.20 6.88 11.67
C PHE A 186 3.64 8.29 11.54
N LYS A 187 4.03 8.99 10.46
CA LYS A 187 3.75 10.42 10.26
C LYS A 187 2.24 10.76 10.29
N TYR A 188 1.39 9.85 9.84
CA TYR A 188 -0.06 10.07 9.71
C TYR A 188 -0.87 9.72 10.97
N SER A 189 -0.31 8.97 11.93
CA SER A 189 -0.97 8.63 13.19
C SER A 189 -0.29 9.23 14.43
N ALA A 190 0.65 10.16 14.24
CA ALA A 190 1.41 10.79 15.33
C ALA A 190 0.53 11.57 16.33
N SER A 191 -0.70 11.95 15.95
CA SER A 191 -1.71 12.50 16.86
C SER A 191 -3.13 12.14 16.39
N ARG A 192 -4.09 12.10 17.32
CA ARG A 192 -5.51 11.83 17.00
C ARG A 192 -6.06 12.83 15.98
N CYS A 193 -5.70 14.11 16.08
CA CYS A 193 -6.12 15.14 15.13
C CYS A 193 -5.60 14.87 13.71
N LYS A 194 -4.32 14.49 13.56
CA LYS A 194 -3.75 14.16 12.26
C LYS A 194 -4.42 12.94 11.62
N SER A 195 -4.74 11.93 12.41
CA SER A 195 -5.43 10.75 11.93
C SER A 195 -6.86 11.04 11.49
N LEU A 196 -7.61 11.86 12.25
CA LEU A 196 -8.95 12.31 11.85
C LEU A 196 -8.89 13.12 10.56
N TRP A 197 -7.97 14.07 10.44
CA TRP A 197 -7.77 14.84 9.22
C TRP A 197 -7.45 13.95 8.00
N THR A 198 -6.58 12.96 8.18
CA THR A 198 -6.28 11.96 7.15
C THR A 198 -7.53 11.19 6.75
N GLY A 199 -8.34 10.78 7.74
CA GLY A 199 -9.63 10.12 7.51
C GLY A 199 -10.60 10.98 6.67
N PHE A 200 -10.76 12.27 6.99
CA PHE A 200 -11.59 13.18 6.21
C PHE A 200 -11.08 13.36 4.77
N ARG A 201 -9.77 13.44 4.58
CA ARG A 201 -9.18 13.50 3.22
C ARG A 201 -9.47 12.24 2.42
N ILE A 202 -9.34 11.07 3.04
CA ILE A 202 -9.67 9.78 2.40
C ILE A 202 -11.15 9.75 2.02
N LEU A 203 -12.05 10.14 2.91
CA LEU A 203 -13.49 10.23 2.62
C LEU A 203 -13.77 11.17 1.44
N GLY A 204 -13.10 12.32 1.41
CA GLY A 204 -13.21 13.27 0.29
C GLY A 204 -12.80 12.64 -1.05
N VAL A 205 -11.71 11.87 -1.07
CA VAL A 205 -11.27 11.14 -2.27
C VAL A 205 -12.30 10.09 -2.69
N ILE A 206 -12.80 9.28 -1.75
CA ILE A 206 -13.81 8.24 -2.02
C ILE A 206 -15.04 8.85 -2.67
N LEU A 207 -15.58 9.93 -2.10
CA LEU A 207 -16.78 10.59 -2.61
C LEU A 207 -16.55 11.23 -3.99
N ARG A 208 -15.41 11.93 -4.20
CA ARG A 208 -15.05 12.48 -5.53
C ARG A 208 -14.97 11.39 -6.59
N LYS A 209 -14.29 10.29 -6.31
CA LYS A 209 -14.17 9.16 -7.25
C LYS A 209 -15.52 8.49 -7.53
N ARG A 210 -16.40 8.40 -6.54
CA ARG A 210 -17.77 7.87 -6.72
C ARG A 210 -18.63 8.76 -7.61
N LEU A 211 -18.50 10.09 -7.45
CA LEU A 211 -19.26 11.09 -8.21
C LEU A 211 -18.61 11.46 -9.55
N ASN A 212 -17.49 10.79 -9.93
CA ASN A 212 -16.70 11.12 -11.14
C ASN A 212 -16.25 12.60 -11.18
N LEU A 213 -16.05 13.23 -10.01
CA LEU A 213 -15.53 14.58 -9.92
C LEU A 213 -13.99 14.53 -10.01
N SER A 214 -13.44 15.16 -11.02
CA SER A 214 -12.01 15.31 -11.25
C SER A 214 -11.34 16.23 -10.22
#